data_8804839aa227bd630e3021d07f2cd863
#
_entry.id   8804839aa227bd630e3021d07f2cd863
#
_cell.length_a   1.000
_cell.length_b   1.000
_cell.length_c   1.000
_cell.angle_alpha   90.00
_cell.angle_beta   90.00
_cell.angle_gamma   90.00
#
_symmetry.space_group_name_H-M   'P 1'
#
loop_
_entity.id
_entity.type
_entity.pdbx_description
1 polymer ?
#
loop_
_entity_poly.entity_id
_entity_poly.type
_entity_poly.pdbx_seq_one_letter_code
_entity_poly.pdbx_strand_id
1 'polypeptide(L)'
;MQLKSILKIAATVIAAASVITLAGCGGDKDASASAAKSQAGSAKTYVVATRGTFRPFTYMDDKNNLTGYDVEILKEVEKRNPGIHFEFKTMAPSAGFVGMESGQVDIVANQITYNEERAAKTIYTKEVNNYTARKLAVRNDRNDINSLEDLKGKKVVTTTNSEVTRQLQKLNETMDPKMDLIYTDKGFTEGANLVVTGRA
;
A
#
# COMPACT_ATOMS: atom_id res chain seq x y z
N MET A 1 -36.32 30.56 25.97
CA MET A 1 -37.15 29.63 26.77
C MET A 1 -36.32 28.35 26.84
N GLN A 2 -35.54 28.18 27.90
CA GLN A 2 -35.83 27.42 29.13
C GLN A 2 -36.19 25.98 28.81
N LEU A 3 -35.58 24.89 29.35
CA LEU A 3 -35.03 24.64 30.69
C LEU A 3 -34.36 23.26 30.68
N LYS A 4 -33.13 23.07 31.16
CA LYS A 4 -32.72 22.40 32.40
C LYS A 4 -33.42 21.07 32.78
N SER A 5 -32.62 20.02 32.96
CA SER A 5 -32.55 19.13 34.13
C SER A 5 -31.50 18.05 33.88
N ILE A 6 -30.33 17.95 34.44
CA ILE A 6 -29.88 17.58 35.80
C ILE A 6 -30.59 16.34 36.32
N LEU A 7 -29.86 15.20 36.37
CA LEU A 7 -29.92 14.30 37.53
C LEU A 7 -28.62 13.51 37.70
N LYS A 8 -27.99 13.74 38.84
CA LYS A 8 -26.88 12.98 39.45
C LYS A 8 -27.45 11.70 40.02
N ILE A 9 -26.61 10.70 40.29
CA ILE A 9 -26.57 9.76 41.44
C ILE A 9 -25.62 8.65 41.01
N ALA A 10 -24.53 8.46 41.56
CA ALA A 10 -23.96 8.17 42.86
C ALA A 10 -23.23 6.82 42.84
N ALA A 11 -22.03 6.87 43.35
CA ALA A 11 -21.06 5.78 43.47
C ALA A 11 -21.56 4.65 44.38
N THR A 12 -21.06 3.44 44.11
CA THR A 12 -20.94 2.44 45.19
C THR A 12 -19.64 1.66 44.96
N VAL A 13 -18.74 1.88 45.86
CA VAL A 13 -17.49 1.13 46.10
C VAL A 13 -17.90 -0.12 46.90
N ILE A 14 -17.47 -1.29 46.44
CA ILE A 14 -17.37 -2.48 47.29
C ILE A 14 -15.98 -3.08 47.12
N ALA A 15 -15.15 -2.84 48.12
CA ALA A 15 -13.92 -3.55 48.38
C ALA A 15 -14.25 -4.86 49.11
N ALA A 16 -13.74 -5.97 48.63
CA ALA A 16 -13.63 -7.17 49.42
C ALA A 16 -12.23 -7.74 49.30
N ALA A 17 -11.45 -7.51 50.27
CA ALA A 17 -10.19 -8.18 50.54
C ALA A 17 -10.51 -9.59 51.07
N SER A 18 -9.74 -10.56 50.65
CA SER A 18 -9.64 -11.86 51.35
C SER A 18 -8.20 -12.34 51.31
N VAL A 19 -7.73 -12.52 52.45
CA VAL A 19 -6.38 -12.74 52.97
C VAL A 19 -6.08 -14.25 53.02
N ILE A 20 -4.92 -14.62 52.55
CA ILE A 20 -3.87 -15.54 53.03
C ILE A 20 -4.26 -16.88 53.62
N THR A 21 -3.55 -17.93 53.19
CA THR A 21 -2.81 -18.80 54.12
C THR A 21 -1.56 -19.35 53.46
N LEU A 22 -0.43 -19.08 54.09
CA LEU A 22 0.82 -19.84 54.00
C LEU A 22 0.64 -21.15 54.75
N ALA A 23 1.21 -22.22 54.24
CA ALA A 23 2.14 -23.09 54.97
C ALA A 23 2.47 -24.33 54.15
N GLY A 24 3.72 -24.71 54.12
CA GLY A 24 4.15 -26.09 53.80
C GLY A 24 5.53 -26.15 53.15
N CYS A 25 6.58 -26.21 53.93
CA CYS A 25 7.94 -26.58 53.55
C CYS A 25 8.01 -28.03 53.05
N GLY A 26 8.93 -28.31 52.10
CA GLY A 26 9.56 -29.59 51.96
C GLY A 26 10.05 -29.95 50.57
N GLY A 27 11.35 -29.80 50.34
CA GLY A 27 12.21 -30.82 49.70
C GLY A 27 12.34 -30.91 48.20
N ASP A 28 13.54 -30.53 47.79
CA ASP A 28 14.39 -31.12 46.71
C ASP A 28 14.03 -31.01 45.21
N LYS A 29 14.91 -30.27 44.57
CA LYS A 29 15.53 -30.45 43.25
C LYS A 29 14.72 -31.06 42.12
N ASP A 30 14.36 -30.20 41.16
CA ASP A 30 14.79 -30.43 39.79
C ASP A 30 14.55 -29.15 38.96
N ALA A 31 15.50 -28.82 38.12
CA ALA A 31 15.50 -27.67 37.25
C ALA A 31 14.35 -27.80 36.24
N SER A 32 13.32 -27.03 36.41
CA SER A 32 12.30 -26.88 35.40
C SER A 32 12.41 -25.46 34.79
N ALA A 33 12.73 -25.48 33.52
CA ALA A 33 12.76 -24.34 32.67
C ALA A 33 11.45 -23.52 32.83
N SER A 34 11.58 -22.35 33.41
CA SER A 34 10.54 -21.34 33.40
C SER A 34 10.30 -20.95 31.94
N ALA A 35 9.34 -21.59 31.31
CA ALA A 35 8.80 -21.14 30.05
C ALA A 35 8.23 -19.73 30.31
N ALA A 36 8.96 -18.73 29.89
CA ALA A 36 8.45 -17.39 29.75
C ALA A 36 7.20 -17.46 28.85
N LYS A 37 6.03 -17.41 29.48
CA LYS A 37 4.80 -17.03 28.75
C LYS A 37 5.05 -15.63 28.22
N SER A 38 5.51 -15.54 26.97
CA SER A 38 5.43 -14.31 26.21
C SER A 38 3.95 -13.92 26.20
N GLN A 39 3.64 -12.82 26.83
CA GLN A 39 2.40 -12.08 26.57
C GLN A 39 2.42 -11.80 25.07
N ALA A 40 1.66 -12.54 24.31
CA ALA A 40 1.34 -12.21 22.94
C ALA A 40 0.50 -10.93 22.99
N GLY A 41 1.18 -9.79 22.96
CA GLY A 41 0.56 -8.52 22.68
C GLY A 41 -0.18 -8.65 21.35
N SER A 42 -1.37 -8.06 21.24
CA SER A 42 -2.11 -8.07 19.98
C SER A 42 -1.21 -7.55 18.86
N ALA A 43 -1.17 -8.27 17.73
CA ALA A 43 -0.37 -7.86 16.57
C ALA A 43 -0.78 -6.43 16.16
N LYS A 44 0.21 -5.59 15.85
CA LYS A 44 -0.05 -4.25 15.33
C LYS A 44 -0.51 -4.36 13.88
N THR A 45 -1.70 -3.87 13.59
CA THR A 45 -2.26 -3.87 12.25
C THR A 45 -1.77 -2.66 11.46
N TYR A 46 -1.34 -2.90 10.23
CA TYR A 46 -0.99 -1.88 9.24
C TYR A 46 -1.89 -2.03 8.02
N VAL A 47 -2.49 -0.91 7.60
CA VAL A 47 -3.34 -0.85 6.41
C VAL A 47 -2.48 -0.69 5.17
N VAL A 48 -2.58 -1.64 4.24
CA VAL A 48 -1.80 -1.68 3.00
C VAL A 48 -2.69 -1.37 1.81
N ALA A 49 -2.45 -0.26 1.14
CA ALA A 49 -3.09 0.05 -0.14
C ALA A 49 -2.33 -0.63 -1.28
N THR A 50 -3.07 -1.33 -2.14
CA THR A 50 -2.53 -1.99 -3.31
C THR A 50 -3.56 -2.01 -4.44
N ARG A 51 -3.13 -2.32 -5.68
CA ARG A 51 -4.03 -2.45 -6.83
C ARG A 51 -4.40 -3.93 -7.02
N GLY A 52 -5.67 -4.24 -7.15
CA GLY A 52 -6.14 -5.61 -7.41
C GLY A 52 -6.11 -6.03 -8.90
N THR A 53 -5.44 -5.26 -9.79
CA THR A 53 -5.51 -5.44 -11.26
C THR A 53 -4.15 -5.40 -11.95
N PHE A 54 -3.05 -5.49 -11.22
CA PHE A 54 -1.69 -5.37 -11.74
C PHE A 54 -0.93 -6.71 -11.67
N ARG A 55 -1.19 -7.62 -12.61
CA ARG A 55 -0.44 -8.87 -12.73
C ARG A 55 1.01 -8.62 -13.21
N PRO A 56 2.00 -9.35 -12.69
CA PRO A 56 1.93 -10.40 -11.65
C PRO A 56 2.15 -9.87 -10.22
N PHE A 57 2.09 -8.56 -10.00
CA PHE A 57 2.55 -7.93 -8.75
C PHE A 57 1.47 -7.82 -7.69
N THR A 58 0.29 -7.31 -8.05
CA THR A 58 -0.86 -7.14 -7.14
C THR A 58 -2.16 -7.36 -7.92
N TYR A 59 -2.81 -8.50 -7.76
CA TYR A 59 -4.00 -8.84 -8.54
C TYR A 59 -4.92 -9.78 -7.77
N MET A 60 -6.19 -9.82 -8.21
CA MET A 60 -7.14 -10.84 -7.75
C MET A 60 -6.94 -12.11 -8.58
N ASP A 61 -6.83 -13.27 -7.90
CA ASP A 61 -6.81 -14.58 -8.57
C ASP A 61 -8.21 -15.00 -9.05
N ASP A 62 -8.30 -16.16 -9.65
CA ASP A 62 -9.57 -16.70 -10.20
C ASP A 62 -10.58 -17.07 -9.09
N LYS A 63 -10.14 -17.12 -7.83
CA LYS A 63 -10.96 -17.34 -6.63
C LYS A 63 -11.27 -16.03 -5.90
N ASN A 64 -10.94 -14.90 -6.51
CA ASN A 64 -11.10 -13.57 -5.93
C ASN A 64 -10.26 -13.33 -4.66
N ASN A 65 -9.10 -13.99 -4.52
CA ASN A 65 -8.13 -13.68 -3.47
C ASN A 65 -7.10 -12.68 -3.98
N LEU A 66 -6.75 -11.71 -3.15
CA LEU A 66 -5.67 -10.80 -3.45
C LEU A 66 -4.32 -11.51 -3.30
N THR A 67 -3.51 -11.47 -4.35
CA THR A 67 -2.21 -12.14 -4.45
C THR A 67 -1.27 -11.37 -5.38
N GLY A 68 -0.09 -11.93 -5.62
CA GLY A 68 0.95 -11.37 -6.46
C GLY A 68 2.20 -11.04 -5.68
N TYR A 69 3.27 -10.73 -6.39
CA TYR A 69 4.63 -10.58 -5.83
C TYR A 69 4.69 -9.66 -4.61
N ASP A 70 4.12 -8.44 -4.69
CA ASP A 70 4.16 -7.49 -3.57
C ASP A 70 3.34 -7.98 -2.37
N VAL A 71 2.19 -8.61 -2.64
CA VAL A 71 1.30 -9.13 -1.61
C VAL A 71 1.93 -10.30 -0.88
N GLU A 72 2.54 -11.24 -1.61
CA GLU A 72 3.16 -12.43 -1.04
C GLU A 72 4.41 -12.10 -0.23
N ILE A 73 5.19 -11.07 -0.63
CA ILE A 73 6.29 -10.55 0.21
C ILE A 73 5.75 -10.07 1.56
N LEU A 74 4.69 -9.27 1.59
CA LEU A 74 4.13 -8.77 2.84
C LEU A 74 3.53 -9.90 3.70
N LYS A 75 2.86 -10.87 3.09
CA LYS A 75 2.39 -12.06 3.82
C LYS A 75 3.55 -12.85 4.44
N GLU A 76 4.68 -12.97 3.74
CA GLU A 76 5.86 -13.66 4.30
C GLU A 76 6.51 -12.82 5.42
N VAL A 77 6.50 -11.49 5.34
CA VAL A 77 6.93 -10.61 6.43
C VAL A 77 6.05 -10.81 7.66
N GLU A 78 4.72 -10.83 7.50
CA GLU A 78 3.76 -11.08 8.57
C GLU A 78 4.02 -12.44 9.24
N LYS A 79 4.17 -13.50 8.44
CA LYS A 79 4.45 -14.85 8.93
C LYS A 79 5.73 -14.92 9.78
N ARG A 80 6.76 -14.17 9.41
CA ARG A 80 8.05 -14.13 10.15
C ARG A 80 8.02 -13.21 11.36
N ASN A 81 7.02 -12.33 11.46
CA ASN A 81 6.90 -11.32 12.51
C ASN A 81 5.50 -11.37 13.17
N PRO A 82 5.27 -12.25 14.13
CA PRO A 82 3.93 -12.44 14.74
C PRO A 82 3.33 -11.18 15.40
N GLY A 83 4.14 -10.15 15.63
CA GLY A 83 3.69 -8.85 16.16
C GLY A 83 3.14 -7.89 15.09
N ILE A 84 3.07 -8.30 13.81
CA ILE A 84 2.61 -7.50 12.68
C ILE A 84 1.44 -8.21 12.00
N HIS A 85 0.44 -7.43 11.61
CA HIS A 85 -0.67 -7.87 10.76
C HIS A 85 -0.87 -6.86 9.63
N PHE A 86 -1.10 -7.33 8.40
CA PHE A 86 -1.40 -6.48 7.24
C PHE A 86 -2.86 -6.62 6.79
N GLU A 87 -3.60 -5.51 6.86
CA GLU A 87 -4.94 -5.38 6.28
C GLU A 87 -4.82 -4.79 4.88
N PHE A 88 -5.09 -5.57 3.85
CA PHE A 88 -5.01 -5.12 2.46
C PHE A 88 -6.28 -4.44 1.99
N LYS A 89 -6.14 -3.25 1.37
CA LYS A 89 -7.21 -2.50 0.71
C LYS A 89 -6.87 -2.26 -0.75
N THR A 90 -7.76 -2.71 -1.65
CA THR A 90 -7.56 -2.50 -3.09
C THR A 90 -8.07 -1.12 -3.50
N MET A 91 -7.19 -0.33 -4.12
CA MET A 91 -7.51 1.02 -4.61
C MET A 91 -6.52 1.48 -5.69
N ALA A 92 -6.86 2.56 -6.38
CA ALA A 92 -5.91 3.21 -7.30
C ALA A 92 -4.71 3.76 -6.51
N PRO A 93 -3.49 3.76 -7.09
CA PRO A 93 -2.29 4.27 -6.41
C PRO A 93 -2.41 5.72 -5.93
N SER A 94 -3.06 6.58 -6.72
CA SER A 94 -3.36 7.96 -6.33
C SER A 94 -4.16 8.03 -5.03
N ALA A 95 -5.22 7.22 -4.90
CA ALA A 95 -6.02 7.12 -3.68
C ALA A 95 -5.21 6.57 -2.50
N GLY A 96 -4.30 5.61 -2.75
CA GLY A 96 -3.40 5.09 -1.72
C GLY A 96 -2.50 6.17 -1.12
N PHE A 97 -1.93 7.06 -1.93
CA PHE A 97 -1.12 8.18 -1.44
C PHE A 97 -1.95 9.21 -0.66
N VAL A 98 -3.15 9.54 -1.13
CA VAL A 98 -4.08 10.41 -0.36
C VAL A 98 -4.44 9.76 0.97
N GLY A 99 -4.65 8.43 1.00
CA GLY A 99 -4.89 7.67 2.21
C GLY A 99 -3.71 7.71 3.19
N MET A 100 -2.46 7.69 2.70
CA MET A 100 -1.26 7.87 3.53
C MET A 100 -1.20 9.28 4.14
N GLU A 101 -1.44 10.32 3.36
CA GLU A 101 -1.43 11.70 3.85
C GLU A 101 -2.52 11.94 4.91
N SER A 102 -3.66 11.25 4.81
CA SER A 102 -4.76 11.33 5.79
C SER A 102 -4.64 10.34 6.96
N GLY A 103 -3.61 9.49 7.00
CA GLY A 103 -3.43 8.47 8.03
C GLY A 103 -4.40 7.28 7.96
N GLN A 104 -5.10 7.09 6.85
CA GLN A 104 -5.98 5.95 6.61
C GLN A 104 -5.26 4.74 6.01
N VAL A 105 -4.07 4.94 5.50
CA VAL A 105 -3.19 3.94 4.89
C VAL A 105 -1.80 4.11 5.49
N ASP A 106 -1.19 3.01 5.92
CA ASP A 106 0.17 3.00 6.47
C ASP A 106 1.21 2.68 5.38
N ILE A 107 0.86 1.85 4.41
CA ILE A 107 1.78 1.33 3.39
C ILE A 107 1.10 1.37 2.01
N VAL A 108 1.85 1.82 0.99
CA VAL A 108 1.45 1.64 -0.42
C VAL A 108 2.37 0.62 -1.06
N ALA A 109 1.84 -0.58 -1.35
CA ALA A 109 2.55 -1.67 -2.01
C ALA A 109 2.00 -1.89 -3.41
N ASN A 110 2.64 -1.33 -4.43
CA ASN A 110 2.17 -1.36 -5.82
C ASN A 110 3.29 -1.04 -6.81
N GLN A 111 4.48 -1.62 -6.66
CA GLN A 111 5.63 -1.36 -7.52
C GLN A 111 5.98 0.14 -7.60
N ILE A 112 5.99 0.80 -6.45
CA ILE A 112 6.20 2.24 -6.37
C ILE A 112 7.66 2.57 -6.65
N THR A 113 7.89 3.31 -7.71
CA THR A 113 9.21 3.83 -8.06
C THR A 113 9.57 5.01 -7.15
N TYR A 114 10.82 5.03 -6.68
CA TYR A 114 11.36 6.16 -5.92
C TYR A 114 11.26 7.47 -6.71
N ASN A 115 10.88 8.53 -6.04
CA ASN A 115 11.12 9.91 -6.46
C ASN A 115 11.31 10.83 -5.24
N GLU A 116 12.01 11.93 -5.43
CA GLU A 116 12.39 12.85 -4.35
C GLU A 116 11.19 13.53 -3.67
N GLU A 117 10.20 13.93 -4.44
CA GLU A 117 9.00 14.59 -3.91
C GLU A 117 8.24 13.68 -2.94
N ARG A 118 8.08 12.39 -3.28
CA ARG A 118 7.47 11.42 -2.39
C ARG A 118 8.38 11.10 -1.20
N ALA A 119 9.69 10.98 -1.43
CA ALA A 119 10.65 10.71 -0.36
C ALA A 119 10.70 11.81 0.69
N ALA A 120 10.32 13.04 0.36
CA ALA A 120 10.17 14.13 1.32
C ALA A 120 8.98 13.93 2.29
N LYS A 121 8.00 13.10 1.94
CA LYS A 121 6.77 12.87 2.70
C LYS A 121 6.59 11.43 3.19
N THR A 122 7.34 10.48 2.64
CA THR A 122 7.16 9.05 2.89
C THR A 122 8.51 8.35 3.01
N ILE A 123 8.53 7.21 3.69
CA ILE A 123 9.72 6.36 3.81
C ILE A 123 9.62 5.24 2.77
N TYR A 124 10.68 5.03 2.03
CA TYR A 124 10.85 3.86 1.16
C TYR A 124 11.58 2.74 1.88
N THR A 125 11.36 1.50 1.45
CA THR A 125 12.18 0.36 1.89
C THR A 125 13.64 0.60 1.50
N LYS A 126 14.57 0.19 2.37
CA LYS A 126 16.02 0.34 2.10
C LYS A 126 16.46 -0.53 0.92
N GLU A 127 15.96 -1.75 0.88
CA GLU A 127 16.27 -2.69 -0.19
C GLU A 127 15.29 -2.55 -1.35
N VAL A 128 15.83 -2.57 -2.56
CA VAL A 128 15.04 -2.56 -3.79
C VAL A 128 14.48 -3.96 -4.02
N ASN A 129 13.16 -4.09 -4.15
CA ASN A 129 12.51 -5.39 -4.34
C ASN A 129 12.56 -5.88 -5.80
N ASN A 130 12.70 -5.00 -6.79
CA ASN A 130 12.91 -5.36 -8.18
C ASN A 130 13.46 -4.19 -9.01
N TYR A 131 13.85 -4.51 -10.26
CA TYR A 131 14.25 -3.54 -11.28
C TYR A 131 13.31 -3.65 -12.47
N THR A 132 12.81 -2.52 -12.96
CA THR A 132 11.91 -2.47 -14.11
C THR A 132 12.50 -1.63 -15.24
N ALA A 133 12.38 -2.12 -16.47
CA ALA A 133 12.62 -1.32 -17.67
C ALA A 133 11.28 -0.78 -18.20
N ARG A 134 11.26 0.51 -18.56
CA ARG A 134 10.08 1.12 -19.18
C ARG A 134 10.23 1.07 -20.69
N LYS A 135 9.13 0.76 -21.36
CA LYS A 135 9.06 0.72 -22.81
C LYS A 135 7.83 1.47 -23.29
N LEU A 136 7.93 2.09 -24.44
CA LEU A 136 6.80 2.64 -25.17
C LEU A 136 6.09 1.50 -25.89
N ALA A 137 4.78 1.42 -25.77
CA ALA A 137 3.94 0.50 -26.53
C ALA A 137 3.18 1.29 -27.60
N VAL A 138 3.24 0.83 -28.82
CA VAL A 138 2.51 1.36 -29.98
C VAL A 138 1.75 0.25 -30.70
N ARG A 139 0.78 0.59 -31.53
CA ARG A 139 0.12 -0.41 -32.39
C ARG A 139 1.12 -0.99 -33.40
N ASN A 140 0.91 -2.24 -33.77
CA ASN A 140 1.78 -2.95 -34.71
C ASN A 140 1.85 -2.31 -36.13
N ASP A 141 0.83 -1.55 -36.49
CA ASP A 141 0.76 -0.84 -37.78
C ASP A 141 1.48 0.52 -37.76
N ARG A 142 2.06 0.92 -36.63
CA ARG A 142 2.78 2.18 -36.46
C ARG A 142 4.28 1.97 -36.69
N ASN A 143 4.80 2.65 -37.68
CA ASN A 143 6.24 2.64 -38.04
C ASN A 143 6.89 4.02 -37.87
N ASP A 144 6.11 4.99 -37.38
CA ASP A 144 6.50 6.40 -37.27
C ASP A 144 6.91 6.78 -35.84
N ILE A 145 6.96 5.84 -34.90
CA ILE A 145 7.34 6.06 -33.51
C ILE A 145 8.45 5.08 -33.14
N ASN A 146 9.69 5.54 -33.09
CA ASN A 146 10.88 4.75 -32.77
C ASN A 146 11.68 5.34 -31.59
N SER A 147 11.36 6.58 -31.21
CA SER A 147 12.03 7.31 -30.16
C SER A 147 11.05 8.18 -29.36
N LEU A 148 11.49 8.79 -28.28
CA LEU A 148 10.68 9.76 -27.52
C LEU A 148 10.44 11.05 -28.32
N GLU A 149 11.35 11.42 -29.20
CA GLU A 149 11.20 12.60 -30.07
C GLU A 149 10.03 12.49 -31.04
N ASP A 150 9.73 11.26 -31.48
CA ASP A 150 8.60 10.98 -32.41
C ASP A 150 7.24 11.16 -31.74
N LEU A 151 7.21 11.38 -30.42
CA LEU A 151 5.97 11.64 -29.67
C LEU A 151 5.47 13.08 -29.77
N LYS A 152 6.22 13.97 -30.41
CA LYS A 152 5.79 15.36 -30.62
C LYS A 152 4.43 15.42 -31.33
N GLY A 153 3.48 16.12 -30.71
CA GLY A 153 2.11 16.25 -31.20
C GLY A 153 1.27 14.97 -31.16
N LYS A 154 1.78 13.88 -30.59
CA LYS A 154 1.04 12.63 -30.47
C LYS A 154 0.29 12.56 -29.15
N LYS A 155 -0.78 11.74 -29.14
CA LYS A 155 -1.47 11.36 -27.92
C LYS A 155 -0.71 10.27 -27.19
N VAL A 156 -0.46 10.46 -25.91
CA VAL A 156 0.29 9.51 -25.07
C VAL A 156 -0.50 9.24 -23.79
N VAL A 157 -0.94 7.98 -23.62
CA VAL A 157 -1.63 7.59 -22.39
C VAL A 157 -0.63 7.21 -21.31
N THR A 158 -0.88 7.68 -20.10
CA THR A 158 -0.06 7.41 -18.92
C THR A 158 -0.92 7.29 -17.65
N THR A 159 -0.35 6.72 -16.59
CA THR A 159 -1.06 6.56 -15.31
C THR A 159 -0.92 7.80 -14.44
N THR A 160 -2.02 8.34 -13.93
CA THR A 160 -2.04 9.50 -13.04
C THR A 160 -1.05 9.33 -11.88
N ASN A 161 -0.33 10.41 -11.54
CA ASN A 161 0.63 10.44 -10.42
C ASN A 161 1.74 9.37 -10.45
N SER A 162 2.02 8.76 -11.61
CA SER A 162 3.16 7.84 -11.75
C SER A 162 4.47 8.60 -11.99
N GLU A 163 5.60 7.96 -11.69
CA GLU A 163 6.91 8.54 -12.01
C GLU A 163 7.10 8.70 -13.52
N VAL A 164 6.54 7.78 -14.33
CA VAL A 164 6.54 7.91 -15.80
C VAL A 164 5.82 9.17 -16.23
N THR A 165 4.67 9.45 -15.65
CA THR A 165 3.90 10.67 -15.93
C THR A 165 4.72 11.94 -15.65
N ARG A 166 5.40 12.00 -14.52
CA ARG A 166 6.28 13.14 -14.17
C ARG A 166 7.40 13.33 -15.18
N GLN A 167 8.03 12.23 -15.60
CA GLN A 167 9.09 12.27 -16.61
C GLN A 167 8.56 12.74 -17.97
N LEU A 168 7.38 12.26 -18.39
CA LEU A 168 6.73 12.71 -19.62
C LEU A 168 6.31 14.19 -19.55
N GLN A 169 5.78 14.65 -18.42
CA GLN A 169 5.46 16.06 -18.20
C GLN A 169 6.70 16.94 -18.32
N LYS A 170 7.81 16.55 -17.66
CA LYS A 170 9.07 17.28 -17.74
C LYS A 170 9.63 17.30 -19.17
N LEU A 171 9.60 16.18 -19.86
CA LEU A 171 10.00 16.10 -21.26
C LEU A 171 9.12 17.00 -22.14
N ASN A 172 7.82 17.05 -21.86
CA ASN A 172 6.85 17.84 -22.60
C ASN A 172 7.04 19.36 -22.46
N GLU A 173 7.75 19.82 -21.41
CA GLU A 173 8.10 21.25 -21.24
C GLU A 173 8.97 21.77 -22.39
N THR A 174 9.82 20.92 -22.95
CA THR A 174 10.78 21.26 -24.02
C THR A 174 10.34 20.79 -25.42
N MET A 175 9.20 20.07 -25.51
CA MET A 175 8.69 19.59 -26.79
C MET A 175 7.86 20.65 -27.53
N ASP A 176 8.06 20.73 -28.83
CA ASP A 176 7.24 21.52 -29.76
C ASP A 176 7.03 20.72 -31.06
N PRO A 177 5.78 20.41 -31.44
CA PRO A 177 4.57 20.53 -30.62
C PRO A 177 4.56 19.56 -29.41
N LYS A 178 3.89 19.96 -28.36
CA LYS A 178 3.77 19.15 -27.13
C LYS A 178 2.99 17.86 -27.36
N MET A 179 3.30 16.82 -26.59
CA MET A 179 2.46 15.62 -26.49
C MET A 179 1.10 16.00 -25.87
N ASP A 180 0.04 15.34 -26.33
CA ASP A 180 -1.29 15.34 -25.68
C ASP A 180 -1.33 14.18 -24.66
N LEU A 181 -1.10 14.49 -23.38
CA LEU A 181 -1.06 13.49 -22.31
C LEU A 181 -2.46 13.12 -21.84
N ILE A 182 -2.83 11.85 -22.02
CA ILE A 182 -4.08 11.27 -21.56
C ILE A 182 -3.83 10.49 -20.26
N TYR A 183 -4.54 10.84 -19.21
CA TYR A 183 -4.35 10.24 -17.88
C TYR A 183 -5.40 9.16 -17.59
N THR A 184 -4.97 8.04 -16.99
CA THR A 184 -5.86 6.99 -16.52
C THR A 184 -5.38 6.38 -15.20
N ASP A 185 -6.30 6.07 -14.31
CA ASP A 185 -6.07 5.27 -13.10
C ASP A 185 -6.55 3.82 -13.22
N LYS A 186 -7.17 3.47 -14.36
CA LYS A 186 -7.74 2.13 -14.57
C LYS A 186 -6.70 1.05 -14.92
N GLY A 187 -5.42 1.41 -14.98
CA GLY A 187 -4.31 0.48 -15.19
C GLY A 187 -3.94 0.25 -16.65
N PHE A 188 -3.02 -0.71 -16.86
CA PHE A 188 -2.42 -0.95 -18.17
C PHE A 188 -3.39 -1.46 -19.23
N THR A 189 -4.39 -2.24 -18.85
CA THR A 189 -5.41 -2.75 -19.79
C THR A 189 -6.19 -1.62 -20.43
N GLU A 190 -6.60 -0.63 -19.63
CA GLU A 190 -7.29 0.56 -20.19
C GLU A 190 -6.35 1.39 -21.05
N GLY A 191 -5.10 1.59 -20.62
CA GLY A 191 -4.09 2.27 -21.44
C GLY A 191 -3.88 1.58 -22.78
N ALA A 192 -3.73 0.26 -22.79
CA ALA A 192 -3.62 -0.54 -24.02
C ALA A 192 -4.84 -0.42 -24.91
N ASN A 193 -6.05 -0.44 -24.36
CA ASN A 193 -7.30 -0.25 -25.09
C ASN A 193 -7.37 1.12 -25.77
N LEU A 194 -6.92 2.19 -25.09
CA LEU A 194 -6.87 3.53 -25.67
C LEU A 194 -5.92 3.57 -26.88
N VAL A 195 -4.75 2.92 -26.79
CA VAL A 195 -3.81 2.78 -27.92
C VAL A 195 -4.40 1.97 -29.07
N VAL A 196 -4.93 0.78 -28.79
CA VAL A 196 -5.49 -0.12 -29.83
C VAL A 196 -6.66 0.53 -30.57
N THR A 197 -7.50 1.28 -29.86
CA THR A 197 -8.67 1.97 -30.46
C THR A 197 -8.32 3.31 -31.12
N GLY A 198 -7.04 3.71 -31.14
CA GLY A 198 -6.60 4.96 -31.74
C GLY A 198 -7.02 6.21 -30.95
N ARG A 199 -7.35 6.05 -29.69
CA ARG A 199 -7.71 7.16 -28.79
C ARG A 199 -6.49 7.76 -28.09
N ALA A 200 -5.37 7.02 -28.11
CA ALA A 200 -4.05 7.44 -27.67
C ALA A 200 -2.99 6.89 -28.62
#